data_ba7931d64340498225c6e307a967f702
#
_entry.id   ba7931d64340498225c6e307a967f702
#
_cell.length_a   1.000
_cell.length_b   1.000
_cell.length_c   1.000
_cell.angle_alpha   90.00
_cell.angle_beta   90.00
_cell.angle_gamma   90.00
#
_symmetry.space_group_name_H-M   'P 1'
#
loop_
_entity.id
_entity.type
_entity.pdbx_description
1 polymer ?
#
loop_
_entity_poly.entity_id
_entity_poly.type
_entity_poly.pdbx_seq_one_letter_code
_entity_poly.pdbx_strand_id
1 'polypeptide(L)'
;NYINGLYSALPTPTQFGMSVRGEEVNSDNILAEKYDKRLNGENNQFSGATDWEKGYQNLRNVNYFFYHYEVPENLETDEVLSLRGEAYFLRAYWHFYLLTRFGDIPIMDDFWDGNATLEGLQIPASKRSDVARFILSDLKAAIGEIPEAKASLFPRSKYSGLRINKEAAAILAMRVALYEGSWEKYHKG
;
A
#
# COMPACT_ATOMS: atom_id res chain seq x y z
N ASN A 1 14.27 -4.46 13.66
CA ASN A 1 12.82 -4.33 13.57
C ASN A 1 12.41 -4.43 12.09
N TYR A 2 11.72 -5.51 11.71
CA TYR A 2 11.36 -5.85 10.34
C TYR A 2 10.50 -4.76 9.68
N ILE A 3 9.48 -4.26 10.39
CA ILE A 3 8.58 -3.21 9.90
C ILE A 3 9.34 -1.96 9.44
N ASN A 4 10.42 -1.58 10.12
CA ASN A 4 11.22 -0.41 9.71
C ASN A 4 11.83 -0.59 8.30
N GLY A 5 12.13 -1.83 7.91
CA GLY A 5 12.60 -2.12 6.56
C GLY A 5 11.55 -1.86 5.48
N LEU A 6 10.26 -2.09 5.81
CA LEU A 6 9.16 -1.92 4.87
C LEU A 6 8.89 -0.45 4.50
N TYR A 7 9.25 0.49 5.38
CA TYR A 7 9.14 1.92 5.11
C TYR A 7 10.01 2.38 3.95
N SER A 8 11.13 1.70 3.69
CA SER A 8 12.04 2.06 2.59
C SER A 8 11.42 1.92 1.21
N ALA A 9 10.37 1.11 1.09
CA ALA A 9 9.63 0.91 -0.16
C ALA A 9 8.57 1.99 -0.42
N LEU A 10 8.21 2.78 0.60
CA LEU A 10 7.27 3.88 0.45
C LEU A 10 7.90 5.00 -0.39
N PRO A 11 7.09 5.73 -1.18
CA PRO A 11 7.58 6.83 -1.98
C PRO A 11 8.19 7.93 -1.09
N THR A 12 9.26 8.53 -1.58
CA THR A 12 9.88 9.69 -0.94
C THR A 12 9.16 10.98 -1.33
N PRO A 13 9.32 12.09 -0.58
CA PRO A 13 8.71 13.38 -0.93
C PRO A 13 9.01 13.85 -2.35
N THR A 14 10.17 13.52 -2.90
CA THR A 14 10.54 13.87 -4.29
C THR A 14 9.73 13.10 -5.33
N GLN A 15 9.13 11.97 -4.97
CA GLN A 15 8.29 11.16 -5.84
C GLN A 15 6.81 11.58 -5.79
N PHE A 16 6.40 12.38 -4.79
CA PHE A 16 5.04 12.90 -4.64
C PHE A 16 4.82 14.30 -5.24
N GLY A 17 5.64 14.72 -6.18
CA GLY A 17 5.45 16.02 -6.81
C GLY A 17 5.82 17.23 -5.93
N MET A 18 6.44 17.02 -4.80
CA MET A 18 6.98 18.11 -3.97
C MET A 18 8.27 18.72 -4.55
N SER A 19 8.72 18.21 -5.68
CA SER A 19 9.76 18.80 -6.52
C SER A 19 9.18 19.15 -7.88
N VAL A 20 9.79 20.08 -8.59
CA VAL A 20 9.43 20.48 -9.98
C VAL A 20 9.41 19.29 -10.97
N ARG A 21 9.90 18.12 -10.54
CA ARG A 21 9.99 16.89 -11.33
C ARG A 21 9.24 15.71 -10.71
N GLY A 22 8.22 15.96 -9.89
CA GLY A 22 7.42 14.92 -9.30
C GLY A 22 6.43 14.28 -10.27
N GLU A 23 5.34 13.75 -9.75
CA GLU A 23 4.27 13.09 -10.52
C GLU A 23 3.63 14.00 -11.57
N GLU A 24 3.77 15.32 -11.43
CA GLU A 24 3.26 16.33 -12.39
C GLU A 24 3.91 16.23 -13.78
N VAL A 25 5.10 15.65 -13.90
CA VAL A 25 5.74 15.39 -15.20
C VAL A 25 5.01 14.32 -16.02
N ASN A 26 4.10 13.57 -15.40
CA ASN A 26 3.24 12.60 -16.07
C ASN A 26 1.88 13.20 -16.48
N SER A 27 1.69 14.48 -16.30
CA SER A 27 0.48 15.23 -16.66
C SER A 27 0.80 16.27 -17.73
N ASP A 28 -0.22 16.91 -18.27
CA ASP A 28 -0.12 18.03 -19.20
C ASP A 28 0.20 19.37 -18.52
N ASN A 29 0.28 19.38 -17.18
CA ASN A 29 0.59 20.58 -16.40
C ASN A 29 2.05 21.00 -16.45
N ILE A 30 2.97 20.04 -16.65
CA ILE A 30 4.42 20.31 -16.73
C ILE A 30 5.01 19.57 -17.92
N LEU A 31 5.61 20.32 -18.83
CA LEU A 31 6.43 19.76 -19.91
C LEU A 31 7.73 19.22 -19.33
N ALA A 32 7.91 17.91 -19.48
CA ALA A 32 9.19 17.29 -19.16
C ALA A 32 10.26 17.72 -20.15
N GLU A 33 11.48 17.95 -19.66
CA GLU A 33 12.65 18.23 -20.50
C GLU A 33 13.00 17.06 -21.45
N LYS A 34 12.57 15.86 -21.09
CA LYS A 34 12.71 14.66 -21.89
C LYS A 34 11.36 14.24 -22.47
N TYR A 35 11.40 13.82 -23.72
CA TYR A 35 10.26 13.24 -24.42
C TYR A 35 9.62 12.10 -23.62
N ASP A 36 8.32 12.21 -23.33
CA ASP A 36 7.54 11.18 -22.67
C ASP A 36 6.66 10.46 -23.69
N LYS A 37 6.89 9.16 -23.86
CA LYS A 37 6.14 8.32 -24.81
C LYS A 37 4.66 8.21 -24.45
N ARG A 38 4.30 8.29 -23.16
CA ARG A 38 2.89 8.22 -22.70
C ARG A 38 2.10 9.45 -23.12
N LEU A 39 2.68 10.64 -22.91
CA LEU A 39 2.06 11.90 -23.29
C LEU A 39 1.92 12.03 -24.81
N ASN A 40 2.77 11.35 -25.56
CA ASN A 40 2.69 11.34 -27.03
C ASN A 40 1.87 10.19 -27.62
N GLY A 41 1.22 9.39 -26.80
CA GLY A 41 0.38 8.27 -27.26
C GLY A 41 1.12 7.08 -27.84
N GLU A 42 2.44 7.02 -27.69
CA GLU A 42 3.30 5.96 -28.26
C GLU A 42 3.44 4.73 -27.33
N ASN A 43 2.87 4.78 -26.16
CA ASN A 43 2.97 3.69 -25.18
C ASN A 43 1.92 2.62 -25.46
N ASN A 44 2.07 1.91 -26.56
CA ASN A 44 1.11 0.89 -27.03
C ASN A 44 1.25 -0.46 -26.36
N GLN A 45 2.31 -0.69 -25.57
CA GLN A 45 2.52 -1.91 -24.83
C GLN A 45 2.79 -1.59 -23.37
N PHE A 46 1.98 -2.20 -22.52
CA PHE A 46 2.20 -2.18 -21.11
C PHE A 46 3.48 -2.95 -20.78
N SER A 47 4.59 -2.23 -20.66
CA SER A 47 5.85 -2.80 -20.14
C SER A 47 5.84 -2.93 -18.62
N GLY A 48 4.67 -2.97 -18.02
CA GLY A 48 4.39 -2.73 -16.63
C GLY A 48 4.58 -3.90 -15.68
N ALA A 49 5.43 -4.87 -16.02
CA ALA A 49 5.85 -5.88 -15.06
C ALA A 49 6.41 -5.25 -13.77
N THR A 50 7.14 -4.14 -13.90
CA THR A 50 7.82 -3.49 -12.76
C THR A 50 6.88 -2.99 -11.66
N ASP A 51 5.75 -2.35 -12.00
CA ASP A 51 4.79 -1.85 -11.00
C ASP A 51 4.00 -3.00 -10.36
N TRP A 52 3.67 -4.01 -11.16
CA TRP A 52 3.04 -5.24 -10.69
C TRP A 52 3.96 -5.99 -9.74
N GLU A 53 5.17 -6.30 -10.17
CA GLU A 53 6.19 -6.98 -9.37
C GLU A 53 6.48 -6.21 -8.08
N LYS A 54 6.68 -4.89 -8.16
CA LYS A 54 6.91 -4.04 -7.01
C LYS A 54 5.76 -4.13 -6.00
N GLY A 55 4.51 -4.04 -6.46
CA GLY A 55 3.33 -4.12 -5.60
C GLY A 55 3.26 -5.46 -4.86
N TYR A 56 3.33 -6.56 -5.61
CA TYR A 56 3.22 -7.90 -5.03
C TYR A 56 4.44 -8.31 -4.19
N GLN A 57 5.63 -7.88 -4.55
CA GLN A 57 6.82 -8.10 -3.71
C GLN A 57 6.67 -7.42 -2.35
N ASN A 58 6.14 -6.21 -2.31
CA ASN A 58 5.91 -5.51 -1.04
C ASN A 58 4.76 -6.13 -0.25
N LEU A 59 3.68 -6.59 -0.91
CA LEU A 59 2.61 -7.35 -0.25
C LEU A 59 3.15 -8.64 0.37
N ARG A 60 3.98 -9.38 -0.36
CA ARG A 60 4.64 -10.58 0.17
C ARG A 60 5.47 -10.25 1.42
N ASN A 61 6.23 -9.16 1.40
CA ASN A 61 7.03 -8.74 2.55
C ASN A 61 6.15 -8.36 3.75
N VAL A 62 5.00 -7.70 3.54
CA VAL A 62 4.07 -7.39 4.63
C VAL A 62 3.41 -8.67 5.16
N ASN A 63 2.96 -9.57 4.29
CA ASN A 63 2.34 -10.83 4.70
C ASN A 63 3.33 -11.76 5.41
N TYR A 64 4.62 -11.71 5.05
CA TYR A 64 5.68 -12.38 5.81
C TYR A 64 5.72 -11.92 7.28
N PHE A 65 5.51 -10.64 7.54
CA PHE A 65 5.39 -10.16 8.90
C PHE A 65 4.20 -10.79 9.62
N PHE A 66 3.00 -10.77 9.02
CA PHE A 66 1.82 -11.38 9.65
C PHE A 66 1.99 -12.87 9.93
N TYR A 67 2.61 -13.60 9.00
CA TYR A 67 2.84 -15.05 9.14
C TYR A 67 3.83 -15.40 10.25
N HIS A 68 4.88 -14.59 10.44
CA HIS A 68 5.93 -14.87 11.44
C HIS A 68 5.76 -14.11 12.75
N TYR A 69 4.82 -13.15 12.80
CA TYR A 69 4.64 -12.30 13.96
C TYR A 69 3.48 -12.82 14.81
N GLU A 70 3.73 -13.95 15.47
CA GLU A 70 2.83 -14.46 16.49
C GLU A 70 3.10 -13.74 17.81
N VAL A 71 2.14 -12.96 18.27
CA VAL A 71 2.20 -12.35 19.60
C VAL A 71 1.26 -13.14 20.49
N PRO A 72 1.78 -13.72 21.60
CA PRO A 72 0.92 -14.29 22.62
C PRO A 72 -0.06 -13.20 23.13
N GLU A 73 -1.33 -13.54 23.31
CA GLU A 73 -2.39 -12.60 23.73
C GLU A 73 -2.03 -11.82 25.02
N ASN A 74 -1.25 -12.43 25.91
CA ASN A 74 -0.80 -11.81 27.16
C ASN A 74 0.37 -10.81 27.01
N LEU A 75 0.90 -10.62 25.79
CA LEU A 75 1.99 -9.71 25.47
C LEU A 75 1.58 -8.58 24.51
N GLU A 76 0.28 -8.35 24.31
CA GLU A 76 -0.19 -7.22 23.52
C GLU A 76 0.12 -5.89 24.23
N THR A 77 1.23 -5.30 23.86
CA THR A 77 1.64 -3.96 24.30
C THR A 77 1.30 -2.92 23.23
N ASP A 78 1.24 -1.64 23.60
CA ASP A 78 1.06 -0.52 22.65
C ASP A 78 2.08 -0.57 21.50
N GLU A 79 3.29 -1.06 21.77
CA GLU A 79 4.34 -1.23 20.75
C GLU A 79 3.98 -2.32 19.74
N VAL A 80 3.49 -3.43 20.22
CA VAL A 80 3.05 -4.56 19.39
C VAL A 80 1.86 -4.17 18.53
N LEU A 81 0.84 -3.57 19.13
CA LEU A 81 -0.33 -3.06 18.43
C LEU A 81 0.05 -2.04 17.37
N SER A 82 0.98 -1.12 17.68
CA SER A 82 1.48 -0.16 16.71
C SER A 82 2.12 -0.84 15.50
N LEU A 83 2.98 -1.83 15.72
CA LEU A 83 3.64 -2.54 14.61
C LEU A 83 2.65 -3.33 13.75
N ARG A 84 1.66 -3.97 14.37
CA ARG A 84 0.62 -4.70 13.64
C ARG A 84 -0.28 -3.75 12.85
N GLY A 85 -0.69 -2.64 13.45
CA GLY A 85 -1.46 -1.60 12.78
C GLY A 85 -0.72 -0.96 11.60
N GLU A 86 0.61 -0.74 11.73
CA GLU A 86 1.44 -0.29 10.62
C GLU A 86 1.52 -1.32 9.49
N ALA A 87 1.57 -2.62 9.81
CA ALA A 87 1.54 -3.68 8.82
C ALA A 87 0.20 -3.70 8.05
N TYR A 88 -0.94 -3.54 8.73
CA TYR A 88 -2.24 -3.38 8.09
C TYR A 88 -2.27 -2.17 7.15
N PHE A 89 -1.76 -1.03 7.60
CA PHE A 89 -1.65 0.14 6.73
C PHE A 89 -0.82 -0.12 5.49
N LEU A 90 0.35 -0.75 5.63
CA LEU A 90 1.24 -1.04 4.51
C LEU A 90 0.62 -2.03 3.53
N ARG A 91 -0.13 -3.03 4.02
CA ARG A 91 -0.85 -3.97 3.16
C ARG A 91 -1.95 -3.26 2.37
N ALA A 92 -2.73 -2.42 3.04
CA ALA A 92 -3.73 -1.58 2.41
C ALA A 92 -3.13 -0.64 1.35
N TYR A 93 -2.01 0.00 1.68
CA TYR A 93 -1.31 0.91 0.77
C TYR A 93 -0.88 0.20 -0.53
N TRP A 94 -0.28 -0.98 -0.44
CA TRP A 94 0.19 -1.71 -1.61
C TRP A 94 -0.94 -2.29 -2.46
N HIS A 95 -2.05 -2.72 -1.84
CA HIS A 95 -3.25 -3.06 -2.61
C HIS A 95 -3.84 -1.84 -3.30
N PHE A 96 -3.89 -0.67 -2.65
CA PHE A 96 -4.34 0.56 -3.28
C PHE A 96 -3.42 1.00 -4.42
N TYR A 97 -2.11 0.85 -4.25
CA TYR A 97 -1.13 1.08 -5.30
C TYR A 97 -1.41 0.24 -6.55
N LEU A 98 -1.70 -1.03 -6.38
CA LEU A 98 -2.04 -1.94 -7.47
C LEU A 98 -3.43 -1.63 -8.06
N LEU A 99 -4.44 -1.43 -7.22
CA LEU A 99 -5.81 -1.10 -7.62
C LEU A 99 -5.87 0.12 -8.54
N THR A 100 -5.12 1.17 -8.22
CA THR A 100 -5.10 2.41 -9.01
C THR A 100 -4.47 2.25 -10.38
N ARG A 101 -3.63 1.24 -10.56
CA ARG A 101 -2.88 0.99 -11.81
C ARG A 101 -3.53 -0.08 -12.69
N PHE A 102 -4.10 -1.10 -12.07
CA PHE A 102 -4.52 -2.31 -12.78
C PHE A 102 -6.02 -2.58 -12.69
N GLY A 103 -6.75 -1.93 -11.78
CA GLY A 103 -8.18 -2.19 -11.57
C GLY A 103 -8.40 -3.49 -10.80
N ASP A 104 -8.96 -4.49 -11.46
CA ASP A 104 -9.17 -5.82 -10.88
C ASP A 104 -7.83 -6.51 -10.65
N ILE A 105 -7.57 -6.92 -9.41
CA ILE A 105 -6.29 -7.53 -8.99
C ILE A 105 -6.52 -8.68 -8.01
N PRO A 106 -5.64 -9.68 -7.95
CA PRO A 106 -5.64 -10.66 -6.87
C PRO A 106 -5.45 -10.00 -5.50
N ILE A 107 -6.31 -10.35 -4.54
CA ILE A 107 -6.11 -9.98 -3.14
C ILE A 107 -5.11 -10.95 -2.53
N MET A 108 -4.04 -10.42 -1.94
CA MET A 108 -3.00 -11.17 -1.26
C MET A 108 -3.07 -10.88 0.24
N ASP A 109 -3.81 -11.69 0.95
CA ASP A 109 -4.05 -11.57 2.40
C ASP A 109 -3.19 -12.54 3.23
N ASP A 110 -2.50 -13.49 2.59
CA ASP A 110 -1.67 -14.49 3.24
C ASP A 110 -0.24 -14.51 2.69
N PHE A 111 0.66 -15.10 3.46
CA PHE A 111 2.05 -15.36 3.07
C PHE A 111 2.19 -16.78 2.54
N TRP A 112 2.76 -16.90 1.37
CA TRP A 112 3.08 -18.19 0.79
C TRP A 112 4.56 -18.48 0.91
N ASP A 113 4.85 -19.53 1.63
CA ASP A 113 6.18 -20.12 1.64
C ASP A 113 6.49 -20.79 0.28
N GLY A 114 7.75 -21.15 0.07
CA GLY A 114 8.18 -21.74 -1.20
C GLY A 114 7.57 -23.13 -1.52
N ASN A 115 6.67 -23.63 -0.69
CA ASN A 115 6.02 -24.95 -0.84
C ASN A 115 4.63 -24.84 -1.53
N ALA A 116 4.19 -23.65 -1.88
CA ALA A 116 2.94 -23.48 -2.60
C ALA A 116 2.99 -24.19 -3.97
N THR A 117 1.97 -24.99 -4.27
CA THR A 117 1.83 -25.62 -5.58
C THR A 117 1.53 -24.57 -6.65
N LEU A 118 1.90 -24.86 -7.90
CA LEU A 118 1.63 -23.96 -9.03
C LEU A 118 0.13 -23.62 -9.15
N GLU A 119 -0.75 -24.56 -8.83
CA GLU A 119 -2.20 -24.39 -8.80
C GLU A 119 -2.64 -23.46 -7.68
N GLY A 120 -2.03 -23.54 -6.48
CA GLY A 120 -2.29 -22.64 -5.36
C GLY A 120 -1.82 -21.20 -5.63
N LEU A 121 -0.87 -21.01 -6.57
CA LEU A 121 -0.38 -19.69 -6.97
C LEU A 121 -1.28 -18.98 -8.01
N GLN A 122 -2.26 -19.68 -8.60
CA GLN A 122 -3.19 -19.14 -9.58
C GLN A 122 -4.38 -18.45 -8.88
N ILE A 123 -4.16 -17.33 -8.23
CA ILE A 123 -5.23 -16.55 -7.62
C ILE A 123 -5.93 -15.72 -8.71
N PRO A 124 -7.24 -15.87 -8.89
CA PRO A 124 -7.98 -15.06 -9.83
C PRO A 124 -8.01 -13.59 -9.39
N ALA A 125 -8.10 -12.68 -10.35
CA ALA A 125 -8.33 -11.28 -10.04
C ALA A 125 -9.69 -11.09 -9.35
N SER A 126 -9.69 -10.38 -8.24
CA SER A 126 -10.88 -9.93 -7.54
C SER A 126 -11.39 -8.65 -8.16
N LYS A 127 -12.71 -8.44 -8.14
CA LYS A 127 -13.30 -7.19 -8.61
C LYS A 127 -12.75 -6.00 -7.82
N ARG A 128 -12.53 -4.88 -8.48
CA ARG A 128 -11.98 -3.69 -7.84
C ARG A 128 -12.76 -3.25 -6.60
N SER A 129 -14.08 -3.40 -6.60
CA SER A 129 -14.92 -3.09 -5.43
C SER A 129 -14.65 -4.00 -4.24
N ASP A 130 -14.30 -5.28 -4.48
CA ASP A 130 -13.91 -6.22 -3.44
C ASP A 130 -12.53 -5.89 -2.89
N VAL A 131 -11.60 -5.55 -3.78
CA VAL A 131 -10.26 -5.06 -3.40
C VAL A 131 -10.38 -3.78 -2.55
N ALA A 132 -11.21 -2.82 -2.95
CA ALA A 132 -11.41 -1.60 -2.17
C ALA A 132 -12.00 -1.88 -0.78
N ARG A 133 -12.95 -2.82 -0.66
CA ARG A 133 -13.49 -3.27 0.63
C ARG A 133 -12.42 -3.92 1.50
N PHE A 134 -11.57 -4.75 0.92
CA PHE A 134 -10.44 -5.34 1.62
C PHE A 134 -9.47 -4.28 2.14
N ILE A 135 -9.08 -3.32 1.29
CA ILE A 135 -8.24 -2.18 1.68
C ILE A 135 -8.84 -1.41 2.86
N LEU A 136 -10.14 -1.09 2.79
CA LEU A 136 -10.84 -0.36 3.86
C LEU A 136 -10.93 -1.18 5.16
N SER A 137 -11.04 -2.50 5.07
CA SER A 137 -10.99 -3.40 6.23
C SER A 137 -9.63 -3.35 6.92
N ASP A 138 -8.53 -3.42 6.17
CA ASP A 138 -7.17 -3.30 6.69
C ASP A 138 -6.94 -1.92 7.33
N LEU A 139 -7.41 -0.84 6.69
CA LEU A 139 -7.27 0.50 7.25
C LEU A 139 -8.11 0.70 8.53
N LYS A 140 -9.28 0.07 8.61
CA LYS A 140 -10.07 0.04 9.84
C LYS A 140 -9.32 -0.69 10.97
N ALA A 141 -8.68 -1.82 10.66
CA ALA A 141 -7.85 -2.54 11.63
C ALA A 141 -6.65 -1.68 12.05
N ALA A 142 -5.96 -1.03 11.11
CA ALA A 142 -4.86 -0.11 11.41
C ALA A 142 -5.27 1.02 12.35
N ILE A 143 -6.41 1.67 12.10
CA ILE A 143 -6.95 2.74 12.96
C ILE A 143 -7.31 2.20 14.34
N GLY A 144 -7.82 0.97 14.44
CA GLY A 144 -8.17 0.35 15.71
C GLY A 144 -6.95 0.00 16.58
N GLU A 145 -5.89 -0.46 15.94
CA GLU A 145 -4.71 -1.00 16.63
C GLU A 145 -3.62 0.02 16.90
N ILE A 146 -3.36 0.96 15.98
CA ILE A 146 -2.33 1.98 16.23
C ILE A 146 -2.74 2.82 17.44
N PRO A 147 -1.95 2.87 18.52
CA PRO A 147 -2.28 3.71 19.67
C PRO A 147 -2.18 5.19 19.30
N GLU A 148 -2.80 6.04 20.10
CA GLU A 148 -2.64 7.49 19.95
C GLU A 148 -1.15 7.86 20.03
N ALA A 149 -0.73 8.81 19.19
CA ALA A 149 0.66 9.16 19.00
C ALA A 149 1.34 9.52 20.34
N LYS A 150 2.10 8.57 20.86
CA LYS A 150 3.02 8.82 21.98
C LYS A 150 4.43 8.84 21.41
N ALA A 151 5.08 9.98 21.43
CA ALA A 151 6.48 10.14 21.01
C ALA A 151 7.45 9.19 21.72
N SER A 152 7.00 8.53 22.79
CA SER A 152 7.78 7.63 23.62
C SER A 152 7.79 6.16 23.18
N LEU A 153 6.87 5.72 22.29
CA LEU A 153 6.78 4.30 21.91
C LEU A 153 8.05 3.77 21.23
N PHE A 154 8.75 4.61 20.48
CA PHE A 154 9.97 4.23 19.76
C PHE A 154 11.07 5.28 19.92
N PRO A 155 11.54 5.59 21.16
CA PRO A 155 12.41 6.73 21.42
C PRO A 155 13.81 6.63 20.77
N ARG A 156 14.21 5.43 20.36
CA ARG A 156 15.49 5.17 19.68
C ARG A 156 15.35 4.89 18.18
N SER A 157 14.15 4.97 17.64
CA SER A 157 13.92 4.74 16.21
C SER A 157 14.27 5.99 15.41
N LYS A 158 15.03 5.84 14.34
CA LYS A 158 15.26 6.89 13.34
C LYS A 158 13.94 7.50 12.81
N TYR A 159 12.84 6.78 12.93
CA TYR A 159 11.52 7.13 12.41
C TYR A 159 10.51 7.49 13.51
N SER A 160 10.94 7.70 14.76
CA SER A 160 10.03 7.90 15.90
C SER A 160 8.99 9.02 15.70
N GLY A 161 9.34 10.09 14.98
CA GLY A 161 8.41 11.19 14.66
C GLY A 161 7.73 11.07 13.28
N LEU A 162 8.03 10.02 12.51
CA LEU A 162 7.60 9.87 11.11
C LEU A 162 6.88 8.52 10.86
N ARG A 163 6.46 7.84 11.93
CA ARG A 163 5.75 6.56 11.79
C ARG A 163 4.32 6.79 11.35
N ILE A 164 3.76 5.77 10.70
CA ILE A 164 2.34 5.71 10.36
C ILE A 164 1.53 5.82 11.64
N ASN A 165 0.55 6.71 11.64
CA ASN A 165 -0.35 6.98 12.75
C ASN A 165 -1.81 6.80 12.32
N LYS A 166 -2.75 6.92 13.26
CA LYS A 166 -4.19 6.80 13.00
C LYS A 166 -4.68 7.77 11.94
N GLU A 167 -4.18 8.99 11.98
CA GLU A 167 -4.57 10.06 11.06
C GLU A 167 -4.14 9.72 9.63
N ALA A 168 -2.93 9.20 9.45
CA ALA A 168 -2.46 8.75 8.15
C ALA A 168 -3.33 7.60 7.59
N ALA A 169 -3.71 6.65 8.46
CA ALA A 169 -4.59 5.55 8.06
C ALA A 169 -6.01 6.05 7.71
N ALA A 170 -6.55 6.99 8.47
CA ALA A 170 -7.84 7.61 8.19
C ALA A 170 -7.83 8.42 6.88
N ILE A 171 -6.76 9.18 6.62
CA ILE A 171 -6.60 9.93 5.38
C ILE A 171 -6.54 8.99 4.18
N LEU A 172 -5.78 7.89 4.29
CA LEU A 172 -5.72 6.90 3.22
C LEU A 172 -7.10 6.24 3.00
N ALA A 173 -7.83 5.92 4.08
CA ALA A 173 -9.17 5.34 3.97
C ALA A 173 -10.15 6.29 3.25
N MET A 174 -10.13 7.58 3.58
CA MET A 174 -10.93 8.60 2.87
C MET A 174 -10.55 8.68 1.38
N ARG A 175 -9.26 8.62 1.08
CA ARG A 175 -8.78 8.64 -0.31
C ARG A 175 -9.24 7.43 -1.10
N VAL A 176 -9.16 6.22 -0.52
CA VAL A 176 -9.65 4.97 -1.13
C VAL A 176 -11.15 5.03 -1.38
N ALA A 177 -11.93 5.46 -0.37
CA ALA A 177 -13.38 5.57 -0.48
C ALA A 177 -13.81 6.59 -1.56
N LEU A 178 -13.14 7.75 -1.61
CA LEU A 178 -13.40 8.76 -2.63
C LEU A 178 -13.04 8.24 -4.04
N TYR A 179 -11.89 7.59 -4.16
CA TYR A 179 -11.42 7.06 -5.44
C TYR A 179 -12.38 6.00 -6.00
N GLU A 180 -12.77 5.02 -5.18
CA GLU A 180 -13.68 3.97 -5.63
C GLU A 180 -15.11 4.48 -5.81
N GLY A 181 -15.61 5.32 -4.90
CA GLY A 181 -16.92 5.94 -5.04
C GLY A 181 -17.04 6.80 -6.29
N SER A 182 -15.99 7.52 -6.67
CA SER A 182 -15.92 8.26 -7.93
C SER A 182 -15.92 7.32 -9.13
N TRP A 183 -15.12 6.27 -9.08
CA TRP A 183 -15.10 5.26 -10.14
C TRP A 183 -16.49 4.65 -10.36
N GLU A 184 -17.11 4.15 -9.30
CA GLU A 184 -18.43 3.55 -9.36
C GLU A 184 -19.50 4.53 -9.92
N LYS A 185 -19.43 5.80 -9.53
CA LYS A 185 -20.36 6.82 -10.01
C LYS A 185 -20.32 7.00 -11.52
N TYR A 186 -19.12 6.96 -12.12
CA TYR A 186 -18.95 7.29 -13.53
C TYR A 186 -18.84 6.08 -14.46
N HIS A 187 -18.65 4.87 -13.90
CA HIS A 187 -18.44 3.64 -14.67
C HIS A 187 -19.50 2.56 -14.38
N LYS A 188 -20.57 2.88 -13.65
CA LYS A 188 -21.74 2.00 -13.58
C LYS A 188 -22.44 2.03 -14.92
N GLY A 189 -22.24 0.96 -15.71
CA GLY A 189 -23.08 0.63 -16.82
C GLY A 189 -24.32 -0.10 -16.35
#